data_a924429d7ada8f9229858ab4213049b2
#
_entry.id   a924429d7ada8f9229858ab4213049b2
#
_cell.length_a   1.000
_cell.length_b   1.000
_cell.length_c   1.000
_cell.angle_alpha   90.00
_cell.angle_beta   90.00
_cell.angle_gamma   90.00
#
_symmetry.space_group_name_H-M   'P 1'
#
loop_
_entity.id
_entity.type
_entity.pdbx_description
1 polymer ?
#
loop_
_entity_poly.entity_id
_entity_poly.type
_entity_poly.pdbx_seq_one_letter_code
_entity_poly.pdbx_strand_id
1 'polypeptide(L)'
;VGTFQFFAIRGDVEAVRLLADHVIARHYPDAARSERPYRALLESVVRAQAELIARWMLVGFIHGVMNTDNMSVAAETIDYGPCAFVDAYDPSAVFSAIDRHGRYAYSNQPIIGEWNLARLAECLLPLLSDDTDAAIAEAEQSLDAYRPAFEGAFRGGLARKLGLLTEREGDAELGRDLLQAMGANGADFTLTFRRLCDAASGQEDCVGVGGLFANPSAYDEWAARWRRRLEQEPTDAATRRAAMLAVNPAFIPRNHLVEAVIRVAVDQGDFAPFHELVAVLSNPFEAQPDFARYAEPPADHERVLQTFCGT
;
A
#
# COMPACT_ATOMS: atom_id res chain seq x y z
N VAL A 1 -2.90 -0.31 17.59
CA VAL A 1 -4.11 -1.03 18.09
C VAL A 1 -3.78 -1.83 19.33
N GLY A 2 -2.63 -2.53 19.38
CA GLY A 2 -2.26 -3.39 20.51
C GLY A 2 -2.26 -2.72 21.86
N THR A 3 -1.86 -1.45 21.97
CA THR A 3 -1.92 -0.71 23.24
C THR A 3 -3.35 -0.58 23.77
N PHE A 4 -4.36 -0.38 22.90
CA PHE A 4 -5.77 -0.42 23.31
C PHE A 4 -6.17 -1.79 23.82
N GLN A 5 -5.78 -2.86 23.13
CA GLN A 5 -6.05 -4.23 23.57
C GLN A 5 -5.40 -4.54 24.92
N PHE A 6 -4.18 -4.04 25.16
CA PHE A 6 -3.48 -4.25 26.41
C PHE A 6 -4.30 -3.80 27.62
N PHE A 7 -4.94 -2.63 27.56
CA PHE A 7 -5.79 -2.12 28.64
C PHE A 7 -7.18 -2.77 28.63
N ALA A 8 -7.79 -2.94 27.45
CA ALA A 8 -9.13 -3.51 27.33
C ALA A 8 -9.21 -4.95 27.90
N ILE A 9 -8.23 -5.83 27.63
CA ILE A 9 -8.18 -7.19 28.15
C ILE A 9 -8.10 -7.21 29.69
N ARG A 10 -7.57 -6.15 30.31
CA ARG A 10 -7.47 -6.00 31.76
C ARG A 10 -8.72 -5.38 32.38
N GLY A 11 -9.71 -5.02 31.57
CA GLY A 11 -10.91 -4.33 32.03
C GLY A 11 -10.65 -2.89 32.50
N ASP A 12 -9.49 -2.31 32.12
CA ASP A 12 -9.11 -0.95 32.51
C ASP A 12 -9.71 0.07 31.54
N VAL A 13 -11.02 0.31 31.72
CA VAL A 13 -11.78 1.25 30.87
C VAL A 13 -11.25 2.67 30.98
N GLU A 14 -10.77 3.07 32.17
CA GLU A 14 -10.22 4.42 32.34
C GLU A 14 -8.92 4.61 31.56
N ALA A 15 -8.03 3.62 31.54
CA ALA A 15 -6.83 3.68 30.72
C ALA A 15 -7.16 3.69 29.21
N VAL A 16 -8.19 2.93 28.77
CA VAL A 16 -8.68 2.99 27.37
C VAL A 16 -9.17 4.39 27.05
N ARG A 17 -9.91 5.04 27.96
CA ARG A 17 -10.40 6.42 27.80
C ARG A 17 -9.26 7.41 27.67
N LEU A 18 -8.31 7.39 28.61
CA LEU A 18 -7.14 8.28 28.59
C LEU A 18 -6.32 8.12 27.29
N LEU A 19 -6.16 6.88 26.81
CA LEU A 19 -5.50 6.61 25.56
C LEU A 19 -6.28 7.14 24.37
N ALA A 20 -7.60 6.96 24.34
CA ALA A 20 -8.47 7.50 23.29
C ALA A 20 -8.42 9.03 23.24
N ASP A 21 -8.51 9.68 24.40
CA ASP A 21 -8.41 11.14 24.52
C ASP A 21 -7.04 11.65 24.02
N HIS A 22 -5.95 10.95 24.35
CA HIS A 22 -4.62 11.26 23.86
C HIS A 22 -4.54 11.16 22.33
N VAL A 23 -5.08 10.05 21.75
CA VAL A 23 -5.09 9.84 20.30
C VAL A 23 -5.93 10.91 19.60
N ILE A 24 -7.10 11.25 20.15
CA ILE A 24 -7.94 12.34 19.62
C ILE A 24 -7.15 13.64 19.62
N ALA A 25 -6.58 14.03 20.76
CA ALA A 25 -5.87 15.31 20.87
C ALA A 25 -4.66 15.41 19.92
N ARG A 26 -3.96 14.30 19.70
CA ARG A 26 -2.73 14.28 18.91
C ARG A 26 -2.96 14.08 17.41
N HIS A 27 -3.86 13.17 17.02
CA HIS A 27 -3.99 12.71 15.63
C HIS A 27 -5.32 13.06 14.98
N TYR A 28 -6.39 13.21 15.79
CA TYR A 28 -7.76 13.42 15.29
C TYR A 28 -8.48 14.54 16.02
N PRO A 29 -7.91 15.77 16.07
CA PRO A 29 -8.47 16.87 16.89
C PRO A 29 -9.90 17.25 16.50
N ASP A 30 -10.33 16.97 15.27
CA ASP A 30 -11.70 17.23 14.83
C ASP A 30 -12.70 16.27 15.50
N ALA A 31 -12.29 15.08 15.89
CA ALA A 31 -13.14 14.15 16.64
C ALA A 31 -13.56 14.73 18.00
N ALA A 32 -12.72 15.56 18.62
CA ALA A 32 -13.06 16.25 19.89
C ALA A 32 -14.24 17.22 19.78
N ARG A 33 -14.57 17.66 18.55
CA ARG A 33 -15.70 18.58 18.30
C ARG A 33 -17.03 17.88 18.05
N SER A 34 -16.98 16.54 17.93
CA SER A 34 -18.17 15.72 17.76
C SER A 34 -18.95 15.59 19.08
N GLU A 35 -20.27 15.49 19.01
CA GLU A 35 -21.10 15.09 20.14
C GLU A 35 -20.77 13.65 20.63
N ARG A 36 -20.14 12.84 19.77
CA ARG A 36 -19.75 11.46 19.99
C ARG A 36 -18.25 11.26 19.68
N PRO A 37 -17.32 11.78 20.49
CA PRO A 37 -15.89 11.88 20.13
C PRO A 37 -15.23 10.52 19.92
N TYR A 38 -15.57 9.49 20.68
CA TYR A 38 -14.99 8.15 20.54
C TYR A 38 -15.48 7.41 19.30
N ARG A 39 -16.74 7.62 18.92
CA ARG A 39 -17.25 7.16 17.61
C ARG A 39 -16.52 7.87 16.47
N ALA A 40 -16.40 9.19 16.54
CA ALA A 40 -15.70 9.99 15.54
C ALA A 40 -14.22 9.59 15.42
N LEU A 41 -13.59 9.21 16.56
CA LEU A 41 -12.25 8.62 16.55
C LEU A 41 -12.21 7.32 15.74
N LEU A 42 -13.11 6.36 16.05
CA LEU A 42 -13.16 5.07 15.35
C LEU A 42 -13.37 5.26 13.85
N GLU A 43 -14.35 6.08 13.45
CA GLU A 43 -14.61 6.41 12.04
C GLU A 43 -13.41 7.05 11.33
N SER A 44 -12.67 7.91 12.03
CA SER A 44 -11.46 8.56 11.49
C SER A 44 -10.33 7.56 11.27
N VAL A 45 -10.10 6.67 12.26
CA VAL A 45 -9.08 5.62 12.15
C VAL A 45 -9.46 4.64 11.04
N VAL A 46 -10.73 4.26 10.91
CA VAL A 46 -11.23 3.37 9.85
C VAL A 46 -10.89 3.91 8.46
N ARG A 47 -11.19 5.19 8.20
CA ARG A 47 -10.88 5.82 6.90
C ARG A 47 -9.37 5.92 6.66
N ALA A 48 -8.63 6.39 7.66
CA ALA A 48 -7.19 6.59 7.54
C ALA A 48 -6.45 5.27 7.27
N GLN A 49 -6.86 4.18 7.92
CA GLN A 49 -6.31 2.84 7.68
C GLN A 49 -6.69 2.29 6.29
N ALA A 50 -7.92 2.50 5.85
CA ALA A 50 -8.35 2.12 4.50
C ALA A 50 -7.49 2.78 3.42
N GLU A 51 -7.24 4.08 3.55
CA GLU A 51 -6.39 4.84 2.64
C GLU A 51 -4.92 4.43 2.72
N LEU A 52 -4.39 4.15 3.93
CA LEU A 52 -3.01 3.69 4.10
C LEU A 52 -2.77 2.36 3.37
N ILE A 53 -3.65 1.38 3.60
CA ILE A 53 -3.52 0.06 2.98
C ILE A 53 -3.71 0.14 1.46
N ALA A 54 -4.61 0.99 0.98
CA ALA A 54 -4.73 1.24 -0.47
C ALA A 54 -3.42 1.79 -1.05
N ARG A 55 -2.75 2.74 -0.36
CA ARG A 55 -1.44 3.27 -0.77
C ARG A 55 -0.35 2.19 -0.77
N TRP A 56 -0.31 1.30 0.24
CA TRP A 56 0.62 0.16 0.24
C TRP A 56 0.45 -0.69 -1.02
N MET A 57 -0.77 -1.07 -1.32
CA MET A 57 -1.04 -1.90 -2.49
C MET A 57 -0.72 -1.20 -3.81
N LEU A 58 -0.94 0.11 -3.91
CA LEU A 58 -0.65 0.89 -5.11
C LEU A 58 0.85 1.03 -5.43
N VAL A 59 1.72 0.80 -4.45
CA VAL A 59 3.18 0.79 -4.67
C VAL A 59 3.81 -0.61 -4.56
N GLY A 60 2.99 -1.66 -4.42
CA GLY A 60 3.46 -3.04 -4.32
C GLY A 60 4.06 -3.39 -2.95
N PHE A 61 3.76 -2.63 -1.91
CA PHE A 61 4.27 -2.88 -0.56
C PHE A 61 3.49 -3.98 0.14
N ILE A 62 4.21 -4.89 0.80
CA ILE A 62 3.70 -5.94 1.68
C ILE A 62 4.28 -5.70 3.06
N HIS A 63 3.42 -5.45 4.04
CA HIS A 63 3.85 -5.21 5.42
C HIS A 63 4.44 -6.46 6.08
N GLY A 64 3.85 -7.62 5.84
CA GLY A 64 4.34 -8.93 6.27
C GLY A 64 4.02 -9.33 7.71
N VAL A 65 3.58 -8.40 8.58
CA VAL A 65 3.24 -8.71 9.99
C VAL A 65 2.18 -7.74 10.55
N MET A 66 0.98 -7.77 9.99
CA MET A 66 -0.12 -6.88 10.34
C MET A 66 -0.91 -7.41 11.58
N ASN A 67 -0.21 -7.73 12.66
CA ASN A 67 -0.88 -7.95 13.95
C ASN A 67 -1.26 -6.59 14.59
N THR A 68 -2.02 -6.62 15.70
CA THR A 68 -2.53 -5.40 16.33
C THR A 68 -1.43 -4.49 16.88
N ASP A 69 -0.27 -5.04 17.26
CA ASP A 69 0.86 -4.25 17.77
C ASP A 69 1.50 -3.41 16.65
N ASN A 70 1.42 -3.89 15.42
CA ASN A 70 2.06 -3.29 14.24
C ASN A 70 1.10 -2.42 13.41
N MET A 71 -0.14 -2.22 13.88
CA MET A 71 -1.12 -1.35 13.24
C MET A 71 -1.32 -0.07 14.05
N SER A 72 -0.68 1.01 13.59
CA SER A 72 -0.76 2.32 14.24
C SER A 72 -2.12 2.96 14.03
N VAL A 73 -2.77 3.42 15.11
CA VAL A 73 -4.02 4.18 15.02
C VAL A 73 -3.84 5.55 14.34
N ALA A 74 -2.61 6.04 14.20
CA ALA A 74 -2.29 7.25 13.45
C ALA A 74 -2.27 7.03 11.92
N ALA A 75 -2.51 5.80 11.45
CA ALA A 75 -2.38 5.41 10.06
C ALA A 75 -0.99 5.71 9.45
N GLU A 76 0.03 5.44 10.24
CA GLU A 76 1.43 5.48 9.85
C GLU A 76 1.98 4.05 9.79
N THR A 77 2.82 3.76 8.80
CA THR A 77 3.48 2.45 8.70
C THR A 77 4.56 2.35 9.77
N ILE A 78 4.53 1.29 10.55
CA ILE A 78 5.52 0.96 11.59
C ILE A 78 5.94 -0.50 11.43
N ASP A 79 7.05 -0.89 12.06
CA ASP A 79 7.59 -2.26 12.03
C ASP A 79 7.87 -2.77 10.59
N TYR A 80 8.92 -2.23 10.01
CA TYR A 80 9.37 -2.59 8.65
C TYR A 80 10.19 -3.89 8.60
N GLY A 81 10.30 -4.65 9.71
CA GLY A 81 11.16 -5.83 9.80
C GLY A 81 10.94 -6.84 8.68
N PRO A 82 9.75 -7.45 8.53
CA PRO A 82 9.49 -8.46 7.52
C PRO A 82 8.87 -7.90 6.23
N CYS A 83 8.87 -6.56 6.04
CA CYS A 83 8.25 -5.96 4.87
C CYS A 83 9.03 -6.27 3.59
N ALA A 84 8.33 -6.18 2.47
CA ALA A 84 8.90 -6.34 1.15
C ALA A 84 8.12 -5.52 0.11
N PHE A 85 8.72 -5.35 -1.06
CA PHE A 85 8.03 -4.83 -2.24
C PHE A 85 7.92 -5.94 -3.29
N VAL A 86 6.78 -6.00 -3.97
CA VAL A 86 6.56 -6.94 -5.06
C VAL A 86 7.45 -6.55 -6.25
N ASP A 87 8.27 -7.49 -6.74
CA ASP A 87 8.95 -7.38 -8.02
C ASP A 87 7.98 -7.80 -9.15
N ALA A 88 7.94 -9.08 -9.52
CA ALA A 88 6.90 -9.60 -10.40
C ALA A 88 5.55 -9.60 -9.68
N TYR A 89 4.50 -9.07 -10.32
CA TYR A 89 3.20 -8.97 -9.67
C TYR A 89 2.59 -10.35 -9.41
N ASP A 90 2.35 -10.62 -8.15
CA ASP A 90 1.63 -11.80 -7.68
C ASP A 90 0.72 -11.40 -6.49
N PRO A 91 -0.62 -11.48 -6.64
CA PRO A 91 -1.55 -11.16 -5.56
C PRO A 91 -1.41 -12.09 -4.34
N SER A 92 -0.84 -13.28 -4.52
CA SER A 92 -0.60 -14.25 -3.44
C SER A 92 0.80 -14.12 -2.80
N ALA A 93 1.62 -13.16 -3.22
CA ALA A 93 2.98 -12.99 -2.74
C ALA A 93 3.05 -12.85 -1.22
N VAL A 94 3.94 -13.65 -0.61
CA VAL A 94 4.24 -13.68 0.82
C VAL A 94 5.75 -13.68 0.98
N PHE A 95 6.28 -12.76 1.78
CA PHE A 95 7.73 -12.69 2.04
C PHE A 95 8.08 -12.99 3.50
N SER A 96 7.22 -12.63 4.44
CA SER A 96 7.50 -12.83 5.87
C SER A 96 7.70 -14.29 6.21
N ALA A 97 8.87 -14.65 6.74
CA ALA A 97 9.22 -16.03 7.11
C ALA A 97 8.32 -16.64 8.20
N ILE A 98 7.67 -15.79 9.02
CA ILE A 98 6.74 -16.22 10.06
C ILE A 98 5.34 -16.49 9.50
N ASP A 99 5.01 -15.99 8.32
CA ASP A 99 3.69 -16.13 7.69
C ASP A 99 3.59 -17.40 6.84
N ARG A 100 3.46 -18.55 7.50
CA ARG A 100 3.40 -19.85 6.82
C ARG A 100 2.11 -20.12 6.04
N HIS A 101 1.07 -19.31 6.28
CA HIS A 101 -0.28 -19.53 5.74
C HIS A 101 -0.76 -18.41 4.82
N GLY A 102 0.10 -17.43 4.52
CA GLY A 102 -0.25 -16.31 3.67
C GLY A 102 -1.28 -15.35 4.28
N ARG A 103 -1.34 -15.30 5.62
CA ARG A 103 -2.24 -14.38 6.31
C ARG A 103 -2.02 -12.93 5.87
N TYR A 104 -0.76 -12.55 5.66
CA TYR A 104 -0.32 -11.23 5.28
C TYR A 104 0.12 -11.15 3.81
N ALA A 105 -0.39 -12.05 2.95
CA ALA A 105 -0.18 -11.97 1.50
C ALA A 105 -0.64 -10.60 0.98
N TYR A 106 -0.05 -10.17 -0.13
CA TYR A 106 -0.37 -8.87 -0.74
C TYR A 106 -1.88 -8.61 -0.84
N SER A 107 -2.64 -9.55 -1.41
CA SER A 107 -4.09 -9.40 -1.58
C SER A 107 -4.90 -9.51 -0.29
N ASN A 108 -4.32 -10.05 0.80
CA ASN A 108 -5.00 -10.20 2.08
C ASN A 108 -4.90 -8.96 2.98
N GLN A 109 -4.02 -8.00 2.65
CA GLN A 109 -3.79 -6.82 3.49
C GLN A 109 -5.07 -6.04 3.81
N PRO A 110 -6.02 -5.82 2.87
CA PRO A 110 -7.27 -5.13 3.20
C PRO A 110 -8.12 -5.88 4.23
N ILE A 111 -8.22 -7.21 4.11
CA ILE A 111 -9.00 -8.05 5.03
C ILE A 111 -8.39 -8.01 6.43
N ILE A 112 -7.05 -8.04 6.52
CA ILE A 112 -6.35 -7.98 7.80
C ILE A 112 -6.42 -6.58 8.41
N GLY A 113 -6.46 -5.53 7.59
CA GLY A 113 -6.75 -4.17 8.05
C GLY A 113 -8.13 -4.07 8.71
N GLU A 114 -9.16 -4.58 8.06
CA GLU A 114 -10.53 -4.64 8.59
C GLU A 114 -10.58 -5.44 9.91
N TRP A 115 -9.89 -6.57 9.97
CA TRP A 115 -9.79 -7.36 11.20
C TRP A 115 -9.15 -6.58 12.36
N ASN A 116 -8.07 -5.82 12.10
CA ASN A 116 -7.43 -4.98 13.13
C ASN A 116 -8.36 -3.87 13.63
N LEU A 117 -9.15 -3.28 12.74
CA LEU A 117 -10.13 -2.26 13.10
C LEU A 117 -11.26 -2.82 13.95
N ALA A 118 -11.71 -4.06 13.69
CA ALA A 118 -12.65 -4.75 14.56
C ALA A 118 -12.05 -4.96 15.98
N ARG A 119 -10.75 -5.32 16.08
CA ARG A 119 -10.06 -5.42 17.40
C ARG A 119 -10.00 -4.05 18.12
N LEU A 120 -9.81 -2.96 17.38
CA LEU A 120 -9.86 -1.61 17.96
C LEU A 120 -11.28 -1.26 18.44
N ALA A 121 -12.29 -1.53 17.61
CA ALA A 121 -13.69 -1.26 17.93
C ALA A 121 -14.12 -1.97 19.22
N GLU A 122 -13.76 -3.24 19.39
CA GLU A 122 -14.01 -3.99 20.64
C GLU A 122 -13.41 -3.32 21.87
N CYS A 123 -12.23 -2.72 21.75
CA CYS A 123 -11.60 -2.00 22.87
C CYS A 123 -12.36 -0.71 23.22
N LEU A 124 -13.03 -0.09 22.25
CA LEU A 124 -13.73 1.16 22.42
C LEU A 124 -15.20 1.01 22.85
N LEU A 125 -15.78 -0.20 22.81
CA LEU A 125 -17.19 -0.42 23.16
C LEU A 125 -17.64 0.26 24.47
N PRO A 126 -16.89 0.18 25.60
CA PRO A 126 -17.30 0.84 26.84
C PRO A 126 -17.31 2.37 26.78
N LEU A 127 -16.70 2.97 25.75
CA LEU A 127 -16.68 4.42 25.50
C LEU A 127 -17.76 4.87 24.52
N LEU A 128 -18.33 3.93 23.76
CA LEU A 128 -19.38 4.23 22.76
C LEU A 128 -20.75 4.32 23.42
N SER A 129 -21.11 3.39 24.30
CA SER A 129 -22.39 3.38 25.02
C SER A 129 -22.31 2.56 26.29
N ASP A 130 -23.14 2.91 27.30
CA ASP A 130 -23.34 2.09 28.49
C ASP A 130 -24.19 0.83 28.20
N ASP A 131 -24.99 0.86 27.14
CA ASP A 131 -25.71 -0.30 26.61
C ASP A 131 -24.85 -1.06 25.61
N THR A 132 -24.58 -2.33 25.93
CA THR A 132 -23.66 -3.16 25.15
C THR A 132 -24.16 -3.39 23.70
N ASP A 133 -25.45 -3.63 23.52
CA ASP A 133 -26.02 -3.90 22.19
C ASP A 133 -25.96 -2.64 21.32
N ALA A 134 -26.25 -1.47 21.93
CA ALA A 134 -26.12 -0.18 21.26
C ALA A 134 -24.66 0.13 20.90
N ALA A 135 -23.71 -0.17 21.80
CA ALA A 135 -22.28 0.01 21.55
C ALA A 135 -21.79 -0.85 20.38
N ILE A 136 -22.20 -2.12 20.32
CA ILE A 136 -21.87 -3.04 19.24
C ILE A 136 -22.43 -2.52 17.90
N ALA A 137 -23.73 -2.17 17.87
CA ALA A 137 -24.36 -1.67 16.65
C ALA A 137 -23.66 -0.39 16.12
N GLU A 138 -23.24 0.49 17.01
CA GLU A 138 -22.53 1.71 16.64
C GLU A 138 -21.11 1.41 16.11
N ALA A 139 -20.41 0.46 16.74
CA ALA A 139 -19.10 0.02 16.29
C ALA A 139 -19.17 -0.63 14.90
N GLU A 140 -20.13 -1.53 14.67
CA GLU A 140 -20.35 -2.17 13.37
C GLU A 140 -20.66 -1.13 12.29
N GLN A 141 -21.54 -0.17 12.56
CA GLN A 141 -21.85 0.91 11.64
C GLN A 141 -20.61 1.75 11.27
N SER A 142 -19.71 1.97 12.22
CA SER A 142 -18.45 2.68 11.96
C SER A 142 -17.50 1.85 11.10
N LEU A 143 -17.45 0.53 11.30
CA LEU A 143 -16.63 -0.40 10.52
C LEU A 143 -17.11 -0.57 9.07
N ASP A 144 -18.42 -0.47 8.81
CA ASP A 144 -19.01 -0.57 7.48
C ASP A 144 -18.42 0.44 6.47
N ALA A 145 -17.86 1.55 6.98
CA ALA A 145 -17.20 2.57 6.16
C ALA A 145 -15.84 2.11 5.59
N TYR A 146 -15.23 1.03 6.12
CA TYR A 146 -13.88 0.61 5.73
C TYR A 146 -13.80 0.19 4.28
N ARG A 147 -14.63 -0.78 3.88
CA ARG A 147 -14.57 -1.36 2.53
C ARG A 147 -14.84 -0.32 1.42
N PRO A 148 -15.88 0.52 1.49
CA PRO A 148 -16.07 1.57 0.51
C PRO A 148 -14.92 2.58 0.46
N ALA A 149 -14.33 2.93 1.61
CA ALA A 149 -13.18 3.84 1.68
C ALA A 149 -11.95 3.23 1.01
N PHE A 150 -11.63 1.96 1.31
CA PHE A 150 -10.52 1.24 0.69
C PHE A 150 -10.70 1.11 -0.82
N GLU A 151 -11.87 0.61 -1.27
CA GLU A 151 -12.16 0.42 -2.69
C GLU A 151 -12.11 1.74 -3.46
N GLY A 152 -12.64 2.82 -2.88
CA GLY A 152 -12.58 4.16 -3.46
C GLY A 152 -11.14 4.67 -3.58
N ALA A 153 -10.34 4.55 -2.52
CA ALA A 153 -8.95 4.97 -2.50
C ALA A 153 -8.08 4.15 -3.48
N PHE A 154 -8.26 2.81 -3.50
CA PHE A 154 -7.51 1.92 -4.38
C PHE A 154 -7.88 2.15 -5.85
N ARG A 155 -9.17 2.19 -6.18
CA ARG A 155 -9.67 2.45 -7.54
C ARG A 155 -9.20 3.81 -8.06
N GLY A 156 -9.38 4.87 -7.27
CA GLY A 156 -8.94 6.21 -7.63
C GLY A 156 -7.41 6.32 -7.77
N GLY A 157 -6.67 5.62 -6.92
CA GLY A 157 -5.21 5.52 -7.02
C GLY A 157 -4.77 4.79 -8.28
N LEU A 158 -5.38 3.65 -8.60
CA LEU A 158 -5.08 2.88 -9.80
C LEU A 158 -5.43 3.66 -11.08
N ALA A 159 -6.57 4.37 -11.10
CA ALA A 159 -6.93 5.24 -12.21
C ALA A 159 -5.85 6.31 -12.45
N ARG A 160 -5.39 7.01 -11.41
CA ARG A 160 -4.29 7.99 -11.53
C ARG A 160 -3.00 7.36 -12.05
N LYS A 161 -2.65 6.14 -11.61
CA LYS A 161 -1.48 5.40 -12.14
C LYS A 161 -1.58 5.13 -13.62
N LEU A 162 -2.79 4.97 -14.14
CA LEU A 162 -3.10 4.73 -15.55
C LEU A 162 -3.33 6.03 -16.36
N GLY A 163 -3.22 7.21 -15.74
CA GLY A 163 -3.46 8.48 -16.41
C GLY A 163 -4.94 8.78 -16.67
N LEU A 164 -5.84 8.11 -15.97
CA LEU A 164 -7.28 8.33 -16.02
C LEU A 164 -7.65 9.38 -14.98
N LEU A 165 -7.77 10.63 -15.39
CA LEU A 165 -8.00 11.78 -14.53
C LEU A 165 -9.48 12.13 -14.39
N THR A 166 -10.33 11.59 -15.26
CA THR A 166 -11.80 11.65 -15.18
C THR A 166 -12.36 10.26 -14.98
N GLU A 167 -13.32 10.12 -14.07
CA GLU A 167 -13.95 8.81 -13.79
C GLU A 167 -14.97 8.45 -14.88
N ARG A 168 -14.87 7.24 -15.43
CA ARG A 168 -15.80 6.70 -16.42
C ARG A 168 -16.14 5.24 -16.13
N GLU A 169 -17.29 4.81 -16.62
CA GLU A 169 -17.67 3.40 -16.60
C GLU A 169 -16.62 2.55 -17.33
N GLY A 170 -16.24 1.40 -16.74
CA GLY A 170 -15.21 0.51 -17.26
C GLY A 170 -13.77 0.80 -16.77
N ASP A 171 -13.48 1.95 -16.16
CA ASP A 171 -12.12 2.29 -15.69
C ASP A 171 -11.62 1.30 -14.62
N ALA A 172 -12.49 0.90 -13.71
CA ALA A 172 -12.15 -0.09 -12.67
C ALA A 172 -11.85 -1.47 -13.27
N GLU A 173 -12.57 -1.87 -14.32
CA GLU A 173 -12.35 -3.12 -15.05
C GLU A 173 -11.01 -3.06 -15.81
N LEU A 174 -10.75 -1.96 -16.50
CA LEU A 174 -9.48 -1.74 -17.20
C LEU A 174 -8.28 -1.87 -16.26
N GLY A 175 -8.35 -1.31 -15.06
CA GLY A 175 -7.30 -1.45 -14.05
C GLY A 175 -7.13 -2.89 -13.55
N ARG A 176 -8.23 -3.61 -13.29
CA ARG A 176 -8.19 -5.03 -12.87
C ARG A 176 -7.61 -5.93 -13.95
N ASP A 177 -7.99 -5.70 -15.21
CA ASP A 177 -7.50 -6.47 -16.35
C ASP A 177 -5.99 -6.32 -16.52
N LEU A 178 -5.43 -5.13 -16.30
CA LEU A 178 -3.98 -4.94 -16.29
C LEU A 178 -3.33 -5.77 -15.20
N LEU A 179 -3.81 -5.67 -13.96
CA LEU A 179 -3.24 -6.43 -12.84
C LEU A 179 -3.33 -7.95 -13.10
N GLN A 180 -4.43 -8.41 -13.67
CA GLN A 180 -4.58 -9.81 -14.06
C GLN A 180 -3.58 -10.22 -15.16
N ALA A 181 -3.41 -9.40 -16.18
CA ALA A 181 -2.44 -9.64 -17.24
C ALA A 181 -1.01 -9.64 -16.69
N MET A 182 -0.67 -8.70 -15.79
CA MET A 182 0.62 -8.65 -15.11
C MET A 182 0.89 -9.96 -14.33
N GLY A 183 -0.07 -10.39 -13.50
CA GLY A 183 0.07 -11.62 -12.71
C GLY A 183 0.24 -12.87 -13.59
N ALA A 184 -0.55 -12.99 -14.64
CA ALA A 184 -0.46 -14.12 -15.57
C ALA A 184 0.87 -14.17 -16.37
N ASN A 185 1.58 -13.05 -16.47
CA ASN A 185 2.79 -12.90 -17.27
C ASN A 185 4.05 -12.58 -16.45
N GLY A 186 3.96 -12.57 -15.13
CA GLY A 186 5.09 -12.27 -14.25
C GLY A 186 5.71 -10.89 -14.47
N ALA A 187 4.90 -9.91 -14.89
CA ALA A 187 5.37 -8.57 -15.18
C ALA A 187 5.79 -7.83 -13.91
N ASP A 188 6.91 -7.10 -13.96
CA ASP A 188 7.39 -6.29 -12.85
C ASP A 188 6.37 -5.18 -12.51
N PHE A 189 5.97 -5.10 -11.26
CA PHE A 189 4.92 -4.18 -10.81
C PHE A 189 5.33 -2.70 -11.01
N THR A 190 6.47 -2.33 -10.48
CA THR A 190 6.93 -0.94 -10.49
C THR A 190 7.28 -0.47 -11.89
N LEU A 191 8.05 -1.28 -12.65
CA LEU A 191 8.45 -0.93 -14.01
C LEU A 191 7.26 -0.87 -14.96
N THR A 192 6.27 -1.74 -14.82
CA THR A 192 5.06 -1.68 -15.66
C THR A 192 4.39 -0.31 -15.53
N PHE A 193 4.06 0.12 -14.32
CA PHE A 193 3.41 1.41 -14.12
C PHE A 193 4.33 2.59 -14.48
N ARG A 194 5.63 2.50 -14.23
CA ARG A 194 6.57 3.54 -14.59
C ARG A 194 6.67 3.73 -16.11
N ARG A 195 6.80 2.65 -16.86
CA ARG A 195 6.88 2.70 -18.33
C ARG A 195 5.55 3.09 -19.00
N LEU A 196 4.40 2.79 -18.36
CA LEU A 196 3.11 3.29 -18.84
C LEU A 196 3.04 4.82 -18.88
N CYS A 197 3.84 5.54 -18.06
CA CYS A 197 3.89 7.00 -18.12
C CYS A 197 4.42 7.49 -19.48
N ASP A 198 5.42 6.82 -20.01
CA ASP A 198 6.01 7.15 -21.33
C ASP A 198 5.09 6.67 -22.47
N ALA A 199 4.52 5.47 -22.32
CA ALA A 199 3.54 4.93 -23.26
C ALA A 199 2.30 5.82 -23.42
N ALA A 200 1.85 6.48 -22.34
CA ALA A 200 0.73 7.42 -22.35
C ALA A 200 1.00 8.69 -23.16
N SER A 201 2.26 9.01 -23.44
CA SER A 201 2.69 10.15 -24.25
C SER A 201 3.23 9.77 -25.63
N GLY A 202 3.25 8.49 -25.98
CA GLY A 202 3.82 7.99 -27.22
C GLY A 202 5.36 7.98 -27.24
N GLN A 203 5.99 8.05 -26.06
CA GLN A 203 7.46 8.07 -25.90
C GLN A 203 7.99 6.72 -25.39
N GLU A 204 7.45 5.61 -25.88
CA GLU A 204 7.94 4.29 -25.52
C GLU A 204 9.38 4.08 -26.02
N ASP A 205 10.21 3.45 -25.18
CA ASP A 205 11.52 2.96 -25.58
C ASP A 205 11.38 1.70 -26.47
N CYS A 206 12.50 1.18 -26.99
CA CYS A 206 12.52 0.03 -27.88
C CYS A 206 12.06 -1.29 -27.24
N VAL A 207 12.06 -1.39 -25.92
CA VAL A 207 11.59 -2.55 -25.17
C VAL A 207 10.12 -2.40 -24.77
N GLY A 208 9.70 -1.15 -24.52
CA GLY A 208 8.33 -0.82 -24.13
C GLY A 208 7.85 -1.52 -22.86
N VAL A 209 6.55 -1.37 -22.58
CA VAL A 209 5.88 -2.07 -21.48
C VAL A 209 5.72 -3.56 -21.80
N GLY A 210 5.43 -3.89 -23.07
CA GLY A 210 5.22 -5.27 -23.52
C GLY A 210 6.40 -6.19 -23.25
N GLY A 211 7.64 -5.67 -23.27
CA GLY A 211 8.84 -6.43 -22.95
C GLY A 211 8.97 -6.89 -21.50
N LEU A 212 8.11 -6.39 -20.59
CA LEU A 212 8.04 -6.87 -19.21
C LEU A 212 7.13 -8.09 -19.06
N PHE A 213 6.34 -8.43 -20.07
CA PHE A 213 5.37 -9.53 -20.05
C PHE A 213 5.97 -10.77 -20.73
N ALA A 214 5.80 -11.94 -20.11
CA ALA A 214 6.21 -13.21 -20.74
C ALA A 214 5.53 -13.41 -22.11
N ASN A 215 4.28 -12.96 -22.27
CA ASN A 215 3.57 -12.85 -23.53
C ASN A 215 3.23 -11.37 -23.80
N PRO A 216 4.01 -10.67 -24.66
CA PRO A 216 3.77 -9.27 -25.01
C PRO A 216 2.37 -8.97 -25.57
N SER A 217 1.76 -9.94 -26.29
CA SER A 217 0.42 -9.76 -26.87
C SER A 217 -0.66 -9.51 -25.82
N ALA A 218 -0.49 -10.03 -24.58
CA ALA A 218 -1.41 -9.77 -23.48
C ALA A 218 -1.40 -8.29 -23.08
N TYR A 219 -0.25 -7.64 -23.12
CA TYR A 219 -0.14 -6.19 -22.95
C TYR A 219 -0.77 -5.45 -24.13
N ASP A 220 -0.47 -5.83 -25.38
CA ASP A 220 -0.93 -5.14 -26.58
C ASP A 220 -2.46 -5.09 -26.66
N GLU A 221 -3.13 -6.20 -26.36
CA GLU A 221 -4.60 -6.30 -26.33
C GLU A 221 -5.21 -5.36 -25.27
N TRP A 222 -4.63 -5.32 -24.07
CA TRP A 222 -5.03 -4.41 -23.02
C TRP A 222 -4.73 -2.96 -23.39
N ALA A 223 -3.53 -2.67 -23.88
CA ALA A 223 -3.07 -1.33 -24.22
C ALA A 223 -3.92 -0.68 -25.32
N ALA A 224 -4.44 -1.47 -26.26
CA ALA A 224 -5.35 -0.97 -27.30
C ALA A 224 -6.65 -0.40 -26.69
N ARG A 225 -7.18 -1.02 -25.63
CA ARG A 225 -8.35 -0.51 -24.90
C ARG A 225 -8.00 0.72 -24.08
N TRP A 226 -6.86 0.68 -23.38
CA TRP A 226 -6.35 1.77 -22.55
C TRP A 226 -6.08 3.03 -23.37
N ARG A 227 -5.41 2.94 -24.52
CA ARG A 227 -5.16 4.09 -25.41
C ARG A 227 -6.45 4.72 -25.90
N ARG A 228 -7.45 3.93 -26.31
CA ARG A 228 -8.78 4.46 -26.68
C ARG A 228 -9.48 5.18 -25.52
N ARG A 229 -9.26 4.71 -24.29
CA ARG A 229 -9.78 5.38 -23.09
C ARG A 229 -9.04 6.69 -22.82
N LEU A 230 -7.71 6.73 -23.01
CA LEU A 230 -6.91 7.95 -22.87
C LEU A 230 -7.28 9.06 -23.87
N GLU A 231 -7.70 8.70 -25.08
CA GLU A 231 -8.18 9.67 -26.09
C GLU A 231 -9.42 10.45 -25.61
N GLN A 232 -10.14 9.92 -24.64
CA GLN A 232 -11.32 10.57 -24.06
C GLN A 232 -10.97 11.51 -22.87
N GLU A 233 -9.72 11.53 -22.43
CA GLU A 233 -9.28 12.45 -21.38
C GLU A 233 -9.09 13.87 -21.96
N PRO A 234 -9.57 14.91 -21.24
CA PRO A 234 -9.43 16.29 -21.71
C PRO A 234 -8.00 16.82 -21.59
N THR A 235 -7.15 16.09 -20.87
CA THR A 235 -5.78 16.50 -20.54
C THR A 235 -4.82 16.12 -21.66
N ASP A 236 -3.91 17.03 -22.03
CA ASP A 236 -2.86 16.75 -23.01
C ASP A 236 -1.88 15.68 -22.51
N ALA A 237 -1.14 15.08 -23.45
CA ALA A 237 -0.25 13.96 -23.17
C ALA A 237 0.90 14.31 -22.21
N ALA A 238 1.42 15.54 -22.25
CA ALA A 238 2.54 15.96 -21.40
C ALA A 238 2.08 16.16 -19.95
N THR A 239 0.96 16.83 -19.73
CA THR A 239 0.35 17.02 -18.42
C THR A 239 -0.07 15.69 -17.80
N ARG A 240 -0.67 14.79 -18.59
CA ARG A 240 -1.03 13.44 -18.17
C ARG A 240 0.19 12.65 -17.75
N ARG A 241 1.27 12.64 -18.56
CA ARG A 241 2.53 11.98 -18.22
C ARG A 241 3.10 12.50 -16.90
N ALA A 242 3.14 13.80 -16.70
CA ALA A 242 3.62 14.41 -15.45
C ALA A 242 2.79 13.96 -14.23
N ALA A 243 1.46 13.93 -14.36
CA ALA A 243 0.57 13.43 -13.30
C ALA A 243 0.80 11.93 -13.01
N MET A 244 1.02 11.11 -14.04
CA MET A 244 1.35 9.69 -13.85
C MET A 244 2.72 9.49 -13.18
N LEU A 245 3.74 10.24 -13.56
CA LEU A 245 5.06 10.18 -12.95
C LEU A 245 5.04 10.53 -11.46
N ALA A 246 4.16 11.43 -11.04
CA ALA A 246 4.01 11.85 -9.65
C ALA A 246 3.42 10.75 -8.73
N VAL A 247 2.81 9.71 -9.30
CA VAL A 247 2.17 8.61 -8.54
C VAL A 247 2.76 7.23 -8.86
N ASN A 248 3.63 7.14 -9.86
CA ASN A 248 4.34 5.92 -10.25
C ASN A 248 5.83 6.07 -9.93
N PRO A 249 6.32 5.47 -8.84
CA PRO A 249 7.72 5.61 -8.47
C PRO A 249 8.65 5.04 -9.54
N ALA A 250 9.82 5.67 -9.72
CA ALA A 250 10.93 5.12 -10.50
C ALA A 250 11.72 4.11 -9.67
N PHE A 251 11.78 4.33 -8.36
CA PHE A 251 12.56 3.53 -7.43
C PHE A 251 11.70 3.05 -6.27
N ILE A 252 11.90 1.81 -5.88
CA ILE A 252 11.41 1.20 -4.64
C ILE A 252 12.61 0.57 -3.93
N PRO A 253 12.56 0.31 -2.62
CA PRO A 253 13.59 -0.47 -1.96
C PRO A 253 13.49 -1.94 -2.40
N ARG A 254 14.07 -2.25 -3.57
CA ARG A 254 14.13 -3.61 -4.11
C ARG A 254 14.69 -4.56 -3.07
N ASN A 255 14.01 -5.67 -2.80
CA ASN A 255 14.37 -6.58 -1.70
C ASN A 255 15.83 -7.08 -1.82
N HIS A 256 16.30 -7.41 -3.03
CA HIS A 256 17.68 -7.85 -3.25
C HIS A 256 18.72 -6.76 -2.97
N LEU A 257 18.40 -5.49 -3.24
CA LEU A 257 19.29 -4.38 -2.94
C LEU A 257 19.33 -4.08 -1.43
N VAL A 258 18.17 -4.18 -0.76
CA VAL A 258 18.10 -4.08 0.70
C VAL A 258 18.93 -5.17 1.36
N GLU A 259 18.79 -6.42 0.92
CA GLU A 259 19.58 -7.56 1.41
C GLU A 259 21.09 -7.35 1.16
N ALA A 260 21.46 -6.85 -0.02
CA ALA A 260 22.84 -6.57 -0.37
C ALA A 260 23.48 -5.51 0.55
N VAL A 261 22.79 -4.39 0.81
CA VAL A 261 23.32 -3.34 1.71
C VAL A 261 23.39 -3.81 3.16
N ILE A 262 22.42 -4.62 3.62
CA ILE A 262 22.48 -5.23 4.96
C ILE A 262 23.72 -6.12 5.08
N ARG A 263 23.97 -6.98 4.09
CA ARG A 263 25.11 -7.90 4.08
C ARG A 263 26.42 -7.15 4.12
N VAL A 264 26.60 -6.10 3.31
CA VAL A 264 27.82 -5.28 3.31
C VAL A 264 28.01 -4.58 4.66
N ALA A 265 26.94 -4.03 5.24
CA ALA A 265 27.00 -3.37 6.54
C ALA A 265 27.40 -4.36 7.68
N VAL A 266 26.83 -5.57 7.66
CA VAL A 266 27.10 -6.60 8.70
C VAL A 266 28.49 -7.21 8.53
N ASP A 267 28.88 -7.62 7.32
CA ASP A 267 30.10 -8.39 7.07
C ASP A 267 31.36 -7.52 7.02
N GLN A 268 31.22 -6.27 6.56
CA GLN A 268 32.36 -5.38 6.29
C GLN A 268 32.37 -4.10 7.14
N GLY A 269 31.27 -3.80 7.85
CA GLY A 269 31.11 -2.55 8.59
C GLY A 269 31.02 -1.32 7.67
N ASP A 270 30.74 -1.53 6.36
CA ASP A 270 30.63 -0.45 5.38
C ASP A 270 29.16 -0.05 5.16
N PHE A 271 28.83 1.17 5.54
CA PHE A 271 27.50 1.77 5.41
C PHE A 271 27.34 2.66 4.17
N ALA A 272 28.38 2.81 3.33
CA ALA A 272 28.28 3.67 2.15
C ALA A 272 27.19 3.24 1.17
N PRO A 273 27.01 1.93 0.84
CA PRO A 273 25.91 1.47 0.00
C PRO A 273 24.50 1.73 0.61
N PHE A 274 24.37 1.62 1.93
CA PHE A 274 23.14 1.97 2.63
C PHE A 274 22.79 3.44 2.46
N HIS A 275 23.76 4.34 2.69
CA HIS A 275 23.56 5.78 2.54
C HIS A 275 23.22 6.16 1.09
N GLU A 276 23.84 5.51 0.11
CA GLU A 276 23.51 5.73 -1.30
C GLU A 276 22.07 5.29 -1.61
N LEU A 277 21.66 4.09 -1.15
CA LEU A 277 20.29 3.61 -1.33
C LEU A 277 19.27 4.56 -0.68
N VAL A 278 19.54 5.05 0.54
CA VAL A 278 18.68 6.04 1.22
C VAL A 278 18.57 7.33 0.41
N ALA A 279 19.69 7.82 -0.15
CA ALA A 279 19.70 9.03 -0.97
C ALA A 279 18.82 8.87 -2.22
N VAL A 280 18.92 7.74 -2.92
CA VAL A 280 18.09 7.42 -4.09
C VAL A 280 16.60 7.36 -3.72
N LEU A 281 16.29 6.67 -2.62
CA LEU A 281 14.91 6.47 -2.16
C LEU A 281 14.29 7.72 -1.51
N SER A 282 15.08 8.76 -1.23
CA SER A 282 14.55 10.04 -0.74
C SER A 282 13.76 10.80 -1.82
N ASN A 283 13.99 10.50 -3.11
CA ASN A 283 13.28 11.09 -4.25
C ASN A 283 12.78 9.98 -5.21
N PRO A 284 11.88 9.09 -4.74
CA PRO A 284 11.58 7.84 -5.44
C PRO A 284 10.80 8.03 -6.74
N PHE A 285 10.18 9.20 -6.96
CA PHE A 285 9.41 9.52 -8.17
C PHE A 285 10.23 10.25 -9.24
N GLU A 286 11.38 10.77 -8.88
CA GLU A 286 12.26 11.48 -9.82
C GLU A 286 13.08 10.50 -10.67
N ALA A 287 13.34 10.89 -11.91
CA ALA A 287 14.29 10.17 -12.74
C ALA A 287 15.72 10.49 -12.27
N GLN A 288 16.50 9.47 -11.95
CA GLN A 288 17.89 9.58 -11.50
C GLN A 288 18.78 8.70 -12.39
N PRO A 289 19.20 9.17 -13.57
CA PRO A 289 19.89 8.34 -14.56
C PRO A 289 21.19 7.70 -14.07
N ASP A 290 21.93 8.40 -13.21
CA ASP A 290 23.18 7.90 -12.61
C ASP A 290 22.95 6.70 -11.65
N PHE A 291 21.71 6.54 -11.20
CA PHE A 291 21.28 5.49 -10.28
C PHE A 291 20.33 4.46 -10.92
N ALA A 292 20.29 4.36 -12.23
CA ALA A 292 19.36 3.47 -12.96
C ALA A 292 19.42 2.01 -12.45
N ARG A 293 20.59 1.53 -11.99
CA ARG A 293 20.74 0.18 -11.43
C ARG A 293 19.82 -0.12 -10.25
N TYR A 294 19.40 0.91 -9.49
CA TYR A 294 18.48 0.73 -8.34
C TYR A 294 17.02 0.51 -8.76
N ALA A 295 16.68 0.76 -10.02
CA ALA A 295 15.35 0.48 -10.57
C ALA A 295 15.26 -0.95 -11.14
N GLU A 296 16.38 -1.62 -11.39
CA GLU A 296 16.41 -2.93 -12.04
C GLU A 296 15.85 -4.03 -11.14
N PRO A 297 15.03 -4.94 -11.68
CA PRO A 297 14.55 -6.11 -10.94
C PRO A 297 15.70 -7.09 -10.67
N PRO A 298 15.55 -7.98 -9.65
CA PRO A 298 16.56 -8.98 -9.34
C PRO A 298 16.75 -9.97 -10.50
N ALA A 299 17.98 -10.40 -10.74
CA ALA A 299 18.24 -11.63 -11.47
C ALA A 299 17.72 -12.84 -10.67
N ASP A 300 17.51 -14.00 -11.34
CA ASP A 300 16.91 -15.17 -10.67
C ASP A 300 17.66 -15.60 -9.39
N HIS A 301 18.99 -15.48 -9.38
CA HIS A 301 19.82 -15.86 -8.24
C HIS A 301 19.86 -14.81 -7.11
N GLU A 302 19.34 -13.60 -7.37
CA GLU A 302 19.29 -12.48 -6.40
C GLU A 302 17.92 -12.38 -5.72
N ARG A 303 16.92 -13.14 -6.21
CA ARG A 303 15.56 -13.06 -5.68
C ARG A 303 15.51 -13.37 -4.19
N VAL A 304 14.99 -12.44 -3.42
CA VAL A 304 14.69 -12.62 -2.00
C VAL A 304 13.33 -13.29 -1.89
N LEU A 305 13.32 -14.51 -1.36
CA LEU A 305 12.11 -15.31 -1.20
C LEU A 305 11.48 -15.15 0.17
N GLN A 306 12.24 -14.70 1.17
CA GLN A 306 11.79 -14.53 2.53
C GLN A 306 12.46 -13.33 3.18
N THR A 307 11.70 -12.61 3.99
CA THR A 307 12.16 -11.53 4.85
C THR A 307 11.98 -11.90 6.31
N PHE A 308 12.84 -11.38 7.18
CA PHE A 308 12.88 -11.75 8.58
C PHE A 308 12.72 -10.51 9.45
N CYS A 309 11.96 -10.65 10.54
CA CYS A 309 12.01 -9.73 11.66
C CYS A 309 13.14 -10.20 12.57
N GLY A 310 14.11 -9.35 12.88
CA GLY A 310 15.27 -9.70 13.72
C GLY A 310 14.98 -9.75 15.22
N THR A 311 13.68 -9.79 15.61
CA THR A 311 13.23 -9.84 17.01
C THR A 311 12.65 -11.17 17.38
#